data_2e9bd94052d594bdd6c1e93bbfe15c3c
#
_entry.id   2e9bd94052d594bdd6c1e93bbfe15c3c
#
_cell.length_a   1.000
_cell.length_b   1.000
_cell.length_c   1.000
_cell.angle_alpha   90.00
_cell.angle_beta   90.00
_cell.angle_gamma   90.00
#
_symmetry.space_group_name_H-M   'P 1'
#
loop_
_entity.id
_entity.type
_entity.pdbx_description
1 polymer ?
#
loop_
_entity_poly.entity_id
_entity_poly.type
_entity_poly.pdbx_seq_one_letter_code
_entity_poly.pdbx_strand_id
1 'polypeptide(L)'
;MMEKMLVQWREELSEELTCDILPFWMAFLGDGVHFAGRIDGRGKAHPEAGKGAVLIARMLWTFSAAYRMTGRPEYLHAAGKLRKFLALWLIDPVHGGVYWEIAPDGSPVCGKKQSYAIGFAVYGLSEYVRATGDPEALDEAAALFGSLEEHVWDAMRGGYVEALTRNWQPLEDMRLSEKDANTYFSMNTHLHLLEPYANLLRVWREDRVATA
;
A
#
# COMPACT_ATOMS: atom_id res chain seq x y z
N MET A 1 -29.76 -8.13 24.77
CA MET A 1 -28.95 -6.93 25.14
C MET A 1 -27.72 -6.79 24.25
N MET A 2 -26.84 -7.79 24.16
CA MET A 2 -25.61 -7.77 23.34
C MET A 2 -25.87 -7.57 21.84
N GLU A 3 -26.87 -8.22 21.26
CA GLU A 3 -27.23 -8.09 19.85
C GLU A 3 -27.66 -6.65 19.47
N LYS A 4 -28.48 -6.01 20.29
CA LYS A 4 -28.86 -4.59 20.08
C LYS A 4 -27.66 -3.65 20.14
N MET A 5 -26.73 -3.91 21.06
CA MET A 5 -25.50 -3.12 21.21
C MET A 5 -24.58 -3.30 19.97
N LEU A 6 -24.45 -4.52 19.45
CA LEU A 6 -23.67 -4.78 18.23
C LEU A 6 -24.27 -4.11 16.99
N VAL A 7 -25.59 -4.09 16.86
CA VAL A 7 -26.28 -3.37 15.78
C VAL A 7 -26.01 -1.88 15.88
N GLN A 8 -26.18 -1.30 17.08
CA GLN A 8 -25.92 0.12 17.31
C GLN A 8 -24.47 0.49 17.00
N TRP A 9 -23.48 -0.26 17.48
CA TRP A 9 -22.06 0.00 17.16
C TRP A 9 -21.77 -0.10 15.68
N ARG A 10 -22.37 -1.06 14.99
CA ARG A 10 -22.20 -1.16 13.53
C ARG A 10 -22.72 0.08 12.81
N GLU A 11 -23.86 0.62 13.24
CA GLU A 11 -24.44 1.84 12.68
C GLU A 11 -23.54 3.05 12.96
N GLU A 12 -23.12 3.27 14.21
CA GLU A 12 -22.23 4.35 14.62
C GLU A 12 -20.88 4.29 13.88
N LEU A 13 -20.23 3.13 13.81
CA LEU A 13 -18.97 2.95 13.11
C LEU A 13 -19.12 3.13 11.58
N SER A 14 -20.26 2.70 11.01
CA SER A 14 -20.52 2.90 9.58
C SER A 14 -20.75 4.37 9.27
N GLU A 15 -21.43 5.11 10.14
CA GLU A 15 -21.65 6.55 10.01
C GLU A 15 -20.32 7.31 10.11
N GLU A 16 -19.52 7.06 11.16
CA GLU A 16 -18.18 7.64 11.34
C GLU A 16 -17.29 7.40 10.07
N LEU A 17 -17.27 6.16 9.60
CA LEU A 17 -16.48 5.82 8.42
C LEU A 17 -16.95 6.56 7.17
N THR A 18 -18.27 6.58 6.91
CA THR A 18 -18.80 7.07 5.63
C THR A 18 -19.12 8.56 5.60
N CYS A 19 -19.32 9.20 6.76
CA CYS A 19 -19.61 10.63 6.86
C CYS A 19 -18.39 11.48 7.24
N ASP A 20 -17.40 10.90 7.93
CA ASP A 20 -16.23 11.64 8.43
C ASP A 20 -14.91 11.14 7.80
N ILE A 21 -14.52 9.89 8.07
CA ILE A 21 -13.18 9.40 7.71
C ILE A 21 -12.97 9.35 6.19
N LEU A 22 -13.84 8.69 5.45
CA LEU A 22 -13.67 8.55 4.00
C LEU A 22 -13.82 9.88 3.26
N PRO A 23 -14.81 10.75 3.54
CA PRO A 23 -14.90 12.08 2.94
C PRO A 23 -13.70 12.96 3.24
N PHE A 24 -13.17 12.93 4.48
CA PHE A 24 -11.96 13.65 4.84
C PHE A 24 -10.80 13.29 3.91
N TRP A 25 -10.49 12.00 3.77
CA TRP A 25 -9.37 11.57 2.92
C TRP A 25 -9.64 11.78 1.43
N MET A 26 -10.89 11.64 0.99
CA MET A 26 -11.28 11.93 -0.41
C MET A 26 -11.03 13.39 -0.81
N ALA A 27 -11.24 14.33 0.11
CA ALA A 27 -11.01 15.76 -0.14
C ALA A 27 -9.54 16.09 -0.53
N PHE A 28 -8.59 15.24 -0.16
CA PHE A 28 -7.16 15.43 -0.45
C PHE A 28 -6.67 14.70 -1.70
N LEU A 29 -7.53 13.95 -2.39
CA LEU A 29 -7.15 13.22 -3.62
C LEU A 29 -7.07 14.12 -4.85
N GLY A 30 -7.69 15.30 -4.83
CA GLY A 30 -7.67 16.25 -5.94
C GLY A 30 -8.03 15.61 -7.28
N ASP A 31 -7.26 15.95 -8.32
CA ASP A 31 -7.37 15.37 -9.66
C ASP A 31 -6.73 13.98 -9.82
N GLY A 32 -6.09 13.47 -8.76
CA GLY A 32 -5.38 12.19 -8.77
C GLY A 32 -3.90 12.30 -9.17
N VAL A 33 -3.40 13.51 -9.42
CA VAL A 33 -1.98 13.80 -9.68
C VAL A 33 -1.42 14.72 -8.59
N HIS A 34 -2.20 15.73 -8.20
CA HIS A 34 -1.81 16.79 -7.27
C HIS A 34 -2.40 16.60 -5.86
N PHE A 35 -2.43 15.38 -5.34
CA PHE A 35 -2.87 15.21 -3.95
C PHE A 35 -1.75 15.47 -2.94
N ALA A 36 -2.15 15.76 -1.70
CA ALA A 36 -1.23 16.10 -0.64
C ALA A 36 -0.41 14.88 -0.20
N GLY A 37 0.92 15.02 -0.17
CA GLY A 37 1.82 14.01 0.40
C GLY A 37 1.76 13.96 1.94
N ARG A 38 1.32 15.05 2.56
CA ARG A 38 1.16 15.17 4.02
C ARG A 38 -0.03 16.04 4.39
N ILE A 39 -0.71 15.66 5.46
CA ILE A 39 -1.71 16.46 6.16
C ILE A 39 -1.22 16.65 7.59
N ASP A 40 -1.21 17.89 8.09
CA ASP A 40 -0.77 18.17 9.45
C ASP A 40 -1.89 17.91 10.49
N GLY A 41 -1.55 18.01 11.77
CA GLY A 41 -2.48 17.77 12.88
C GLY A 41 -3.64 18.78 12.99
N ARG A 42 -3.68 19.79 12.12
CA ARG A 42 -4.77 20.77 11.98
C ARG A 42 -5.61 20.52 10.72
N GLY A 43 -5.36 19.44 10.00
CA GLY A 43 -6.05 19.09 8.75
C GLY A 43 -5.58 19.90 7.53
N LYS A 44 -4.45 20.65 7.63
CA LYS A 44 -3.91 21.39 6.49
C LYS A 44 -3.10 20.47 5.58
N ALA A 45 -3.44 20.51 4.29
CA ALA A 45 -2.69 19.80 3.26
C ALA A 45 -1.36 20.49 2.94
N HIS A 46 -0.34 19.67 2.69
CA HIS A 46 1.00 20.07 2.29
C HIS A 46 1.33 19.43 0.93
N PRO A 47 0.89 20.06 -0.19
CA PRO A 47 1.11 19.53 -1.54
C PRO A 47 2.60 19.52 -1.94
N GLU A 48 3.41 20.39 -1.28
CA GLU A 48 4.87 20.45 -1.45
C GLU A 48 5.62 19.28 -0.78
N ALA A 49 4.95 18.50 0.07
CA ALA A 49 5.56 17.33 0.69
C ALA A 49 5.68 16.16 -0.28
N GLY A 50 6.73 15.36 -0.10
CA GLY A 50 6.90 14.11 -0.84
C GLY A 50 5.75 13.14 -0.62
N LYS A 51 5.56 12.23 -1.56
CA LYS A 51 4.49 11.23 -1.54
C LYS A 51 5.09 9.85 -1.30
N GLY A 52 4.80 9.28 -0.13
CA GLY A 52 5.27 7.95 0.26
C GLY A 52 4.41 6.83 -0.33
N ALA A 53 5.06 5.75 -0.79
CA ALA A 53 4.39 4.59 -1.38
C ALA A 53 3.39 3.94 -0.41
N VAL A 54 3.75 3.86 0.88
CA VAL A 54 2.89 3.26 1.92
C VAL A 54 1.57 4.02 2.07
N LEU A 55 1.60 5.36 2.05
CA LEU A 55 0.37 6.17 2.12
C LEU A 55 -0.56 5.85 0.95
N ILE A 56 -0.02 5.88 -0.26
CA ILE A 56 -0.79 5.65 -1.49
C ILE A 56 -1.38 4.23 -1.52
N ALA A 57 -0.59 3.24 -1.20
CA ALA A 57 -1.01 1.85 -1.17
C ALA A 57 -2.11 1.58 -0.12
N ARG A 58 -1.98 2.15 1.08
CA ARG A 58 -3.00 2.02 2.14
C ARG A 58 -4.29 2.75 1.78
N MET A 59 -4.21 3.94 1.15
CA MET A 59 -5.40 4.63 0.65
C MET A 59 -6.08 3.82 -0.48
N LEU A 60 -5.29 3.24 -1.40
CA LEU A 60 -5.81 2.35 -2.44
C LEU A 60 -6.58 1.17 -1.83
N TRP A 61 -6.00 0.51 -0.83
CA TRP A 61 -6.67 -0.56 -0.11
C TRP A 61 -7.98 -0.08 0.55
N THR A 62 -7.92 1.06 1.25
CA THR A 62 -9.05 1.61 2.00
C THR A 62 -10.24 1.92 1.10
N PHE A 63 -10.02 2.63 -0.01
CA PHE A 63 -11.12 2.98 -0.93
C PHE A 63 -11.63 1.78 -1.72
N SER A 64 -10.78 0.82 -2.06
CA SER A 64 -11.19 -0.44 -2.68
C SER A 64 -12.07 -1.26 -1.73
N ALA A 65 -11.69 -1.37 -0.46
CA ALA A 65 -12.47 -2.04 0.57
C ALA A 65 -13.79 -1.31 0.85
N ALA A 66 -13.77 0.02 0.92
CA ALA A 66 -14.97 0.85 1.11
C ALA A 66 -15.98 0.65 -0.04
N TYR A 67 -15.50 0.62 -1.29
CA TYR A 67 -16.35 0.29 -2.43
C TYR A 67 -16.96 -1.11 -2.32
N ARG A 68 -16.17 -2.11 -1.99
CA ARG A 68 -16.66 -3.50 -1.83
C ARG A 68 -17.72 -3.61 -0.73
N MET A 69 -17.58 -2.83 0.34
CA MET A 69 -18.48 -2.83 1.48
C MET A 69 -19.78 -2.07 1.21
N THR A 70 -19.71 -0.94 0.49
CA THR A 70 -20.82 0.01 0.35
C THR A 70 -21.47 0.04 -1.03
N GLY A 71 -20.74 -0.39 -2.07
CA GLY A 71 -21.15 -0.25 -3.47
C GLY A 71 -21.12 1.19 -4.00
N ARG A 72 -20.66 2.17 -3.22
CA ARG A 72 -20.67 3.59 -3.62
C ARG A 72 -19.59 3.88 -4.66
N PRO A 73 -19.96 4.35 -5.87
CA PRO A 73 -19.02 4.51 -7.00
C PRO A 73 -17.94 5.57 -6.77
N GLU A 74 -18.18 6.54 -5.88
CA GLU A 74 -17.17 7.55 -5.53
C GLU A 74 -15.91 6.92 -4.92
N TYR A 75 -16.03 5.85 -4.13
CA TYR A 75 -14.88 5.15 -3.57
C TYR A 75 -14.11 4.37 -4.63
N LEU A 76 -14.80 3.77 -5.60
CA LEU A 76 -14.13 3.13 -6.74
C LEU A 76 -13.38 4.15 -7.59
N HIS A 77 -13.96 5.32 -7.80
CA HIS A 77 -13.30 6.41 -8.52
C HIS A 77 -12.03 6.88 -7.79
N ALA A 78 -12.10 7.03 -6.46
CA ALA A 78 -10.94 7.35 -5.61
C ALA A 78 -9.85 6.27 -5.71
N ALA A 79 -10.21 5.00 -5.57
CA ALA A 79 -9.30 3.86 -5.73
C ALA A 79 -8.63 3.84 -7.11
N GLY A 80 -9.40 4.07 -8.18
CA GLY A 80 -8.87 4.12 -9.55
C GLY A 80 -7.83 5.23 -9.78
N LYS A 81 -8.01 6.41 -9.15
CA LYS A 81 -6.98 7.48 -9.17
C LYS A 81 -5.69 7.02 -8.47
N LEU A 82 -5.81 6.41 -7.30
CA LEU A 82 -4.67 5.93 -6.52
C LEU A 82 -3.93 4.78 -7.21
N ARG A 83 -4.66 3.84 -7.83
CA ARG A 83 -4.05 2.75 -8.62
C ARG A 83 -3.23 3.32 -9.78
N LYS A 84 -3.80 4.25 -10.55
CA LYS A 84 -3.07 4.90 -11.65
C LYS A 84 -1.85 5.65 -11.16
N PHE A 85 -1.97 6.35 -10.02
CA PHE A 85 -0.83 7.04 -9.44
C PHE A 85 0.28 6.08 -9.01
N LEU A 86 -0.08 4.99 -8.32
CA LEU A 86 0.88 3.95 -7.91
C LEU A 86 1.64 3.39 -9.12
N ALA A 87 0.90 3.01 -10.18
CA ALA A 87 1.47 2.43 -11.38
C ALA A 87 2.41 3.39 -12.12
N LEU A 88 2.01 4.65 -12.27
CA LEU A 88 2.75 5.62 -13.10
C LEU A 88 3.95 6.25 -12.40
N TRP A 89 3.89 6.40 -11.08
CA TRP A 89 4.86 7.21 -10.35
C TRP A 89 5.65 6.46 -9.28
N LEU A 90 5.08 5.44 -8.68
CA LEU A 90 5.71 4.74 -7.55
C LEU A 90 6.30 3.39 -7.93
N ILE A 91 5.76 2.67 -8.90
CA ILE A 91 6.40 1.45 -9.41
C ILE A 91 7.64 1.88 -10.23
N ASP A 92 8.80 1.30 -9.89
CA ASP A 92 10.05 1.59 -10.60
C ASP A 92 10.07 0.84 -11.94
N PRO A 93 9.99 1.55 -13.08
CA PRO A 93 9.90 0.90 -14.40
C PRO A 93 11.22 0.25 -14.85
N VAL A 94 12.33 0.53 -14.15
CA VAL A 94 13.67 0.06 -14.56
C VAL A 94 14.07 -1.17 -13.74
N HIS A 95 13.85 -1.12 -12.42
CA HIS A 95 14.33 -2.17 -11.51
C HIS A 95 13.18 -2.96 -10.86
N GLY A 96 11.94 -2.62 -11.11
CA GLY A 96 10.80 -3.22 -10.39
C GLY A 96 10.72 -2.77 -8.93
N GLY A 97 9.76 -3.34 -8.16
CA GLY A 97 9.45 -2.86 -6.84
C GLY A 97 8.86 -1.44 -6.84
N VAL A 98 8.84 -0.78 -5.68
CA VAL A 98 8.36 0.60 -5.58
C VAL A 98 9.44 1.53 -5.02
N TYR A 99 9.40 2.81 -5.38
CA TYR A 99 10.14 3.86 -4.69
C TYR A 99 9.57 4.04 -3.28
N TRP A 100 10.43 4.33 -2.30
CA TRP A 100 9.95 4.65 -0.95
C TRP A 100 9.16 5.96 -0.94
N GLU A 101 9.69 6.97 -1.62
CA GLU A 101 9.12 8.32 -1.68
C GLU A 101 9.47 9.00 -3.02
N ILE A 102 8.53 9.77 -3.54
CA ILE A 102 8.71 10.66 -4.70
C ILE A 102 8.45 12.12 -4.29
N ALA A 103 9.11 13.05 -4.99
CA ALA A 103 8.87 14.48 -4.85
C ALA A 103 7.50 14.88 -5.43
N PRO A 104 7.02 16.12 -5.17
CA PRO A 104 5.77 16.61 -5.76
C PRO A 104 5.72 16.57 -7.29
N ASP A 105 6.85 16.70 -7.96
CA ASP A 105 7.00 16.63 -9.42
C ASP A 105 7.08 15.20 -9.98
N GLY A 106 7.00 14.19 -9.10
CA GLY A 106 7.07 12.78 -9.46
C GLY A 106 8.48 12.19 -9.54
N SER A 107 9.53 13.00 -9.36
CA SER A 107 10.90 12.48 -9.35
C SER A 107 11.18 11.64 -8.08
N PRO A 108 11.91 10.52 -8.18
CA PRO A 108 12.26 9.72 -7.01
C PRO A 108 13.14 10.48 -6.01
N VAL A 109 12.69 10.65 -4.78
CA VAL A 109 13.46 11.21 -3.66
C VAL A 109 14.28 10.11 -3.01
N CYS A 110 13.65 8.98 -2.75
CA CYS A 110 14.29 7.81 -2.16
C CYS A 110 13.93 6.56 -2.95
N GLY A 111 14.91 6.02 -3.68
CA GLY A 111 14.75 4.81 -4.47
C GLY A 111 14.93 3.52 -3.68
N LYS A 112 15.18 3.59 -2.38
CA LYS A 112 15.35 2.43 -1.50
C LYS A 112 14.16 1.48 -1.62
N LYS A 113 14.44 0.19 -1.84
CA LYS A 113 13.44 -0.88 -1.92
C LYS A 113 13.16 -1.38 -0.50
N GLN A 114 12.17 -0.77 0.14
CA GLN A 114 11.67 -1.23 1.43
C GLN A 114 10.66 -2.36 1.20
N SER A 115 10.91 -3.53 1.75
CA SER A 115 10.02 -4.70 1.67
C SER A 115 8.62 -4.38 2.17
N TYR A 116 8.56 -3.61 3.25
CA TYR A 116 7.33 -3.05 3.82
C TYR A 116 6.50 -2.28 2.80
N ALA A 117 7.11 -1.38 2.03
CA ALA A 117 6.40 -0.58 1.04
C ALA A 117 5.92 -1.41 -0.16
N ILE A 118 6.74 -2.37 -0.60
CA ILE A 118 6.38 -3.28 -1.69
C ILE A 118 5.19 -4.16 -1.24
N GLY A 119 5.24 -4.69 -0.01
CA GLY A 119 4.13 -5.44 0.57
C GLY A 119 2.83 -4.65 0.59
N PHE A 120 2.84 -3.38 1.04
CA PHE A 120 1.65 -2.54 1.00
C PHE A 120 1.15 -2.26 -0.41
N ALA A 121 2.04 -2.11 -1.41
CA ALA A 121 1.62 -1.97 -2.81
C ALA A 121 0.89 -3.23 -3.29
N VAL A 122 1.42 -4.43 -3.01
CA VAL A 122 0.74 -5.71 -3.27
C VAL A 122 -0.63 -5.74 -2.57
N TYR A 123 -0.70 -5.28 -1.31
CA TYR A 123 -1.94 -5.27 -0.52
C TYR A 123 -3.02 -4.38 -1.15
N GLY A 124 -2.65 -3.15 -1.52
CA GLY A 124 -3.55 -2.19 -2.16
C GLY A 124 -4.05 -2.67 -3.53
N LEU A 125 -3.13 -3.15 -4.37
CA LEU A 125 -3.46 -3.70 -5.69
C LEU A 125 -4.35 -4.93 -5.59
N SER A 126 -4.05 -5.87 -4.69
CA SER A 126 -4.87 -7.07 -4.49
C SER A 126 -6.29 -6.73 -4.05
N GLU A 127 -6.48 -5.74 -3.18
CA GLU A 127 -7.83 -5.28 -2.79
C GLU A 127 -8.55 -4.59 -3.93
N TYR A 128 -7.83 -3.82 -4.76
CA TYR A 128 -8.39 -3.21 -5.96
C TYR A 128 -8.85 -4.29 -6.97
N VAL A 129 -8.06 -5.33 -7.18
CA VAL A 129 -8.46 -6.49 -8.00
C VAL A 129 -9.73 -7.16 -7.44
N ARG A 130 -9.83 -7.32 -6.11
CA ARG A 130 -11.03 -7.84 -5.46
C ARG A 130 -12.27 -6.97 -5.70
N ALA A 131 -12.06 -5.67 -5.83
CA ALA A 131 -13.13 -4.70 -6.07
C ALA A 131 -13.58 -4.62 -7.54
N THR A 132 -12.65 -4.86 -8.49
CA THR A 132 -12.85 -4.55 -9.92
C THR A 132 -12.70 -5.75 -10.85
N GLY A 133 -11.88 -6.73 -10.48
CA GLY A 133 -11.42 -7.78 -11.39
C GLY A 133 -10.37 -7.32 -12.40
N ASP A 134 -9.74 -6.14 -12.19
CA ASP A 134 -8.78 -5.54 -13.12
C ASP A 134 -7.54 -6.43 -13.31
N PRO A 135 -7.31 -6.98 -14.54
CA PRO A 135 -6.19 -7.88 -14.79
C PRO A 135 -4.84 -7.16 -14.78
N GLU A 136 -4.77 -5.88 -15.18
CA GLU A 136 -3.52 -5.12 -15.16
C GLU A 136 -3.05 -4.89 -13.71
N ALA A 137 -3.98 -4.59 -12.80
CA ALA A 137 -3.65 -4.46 -11.38
C ALA A 137 -3.22 -5.81 -10.77
N LEU A 138 -3.75 -6.92 -11.26
CA LEU A 138 -3.30 -8.25 -10.86
C LEU A 138 -1.88 -8.53 -11.33
N ASP A 139 -1.58 -8.24 -12.59
CA ASP A 139 -0.24 -8.40 -13.16
C ASP A 139 0.80 -7.54 -12.40
N GLU A 140 0.44 -6.31 -12.04
CA GLU A 140 1.28 -5.43 -11.21
C GLU A 140 1.51 -6.03 -9.81
N ALA A 141 0.48 -6.53 -9.15
CA ALA A 141 0.60 -7.16 -7.83
C ALA A 141 1.47 -8.42 -7.89
N ALA A 142 1.28 -9.27 -8.91
CA ALA A 142 2.07 -10.48 -9.14
C ALA A 142 3.56 -10.16 -9.41
N ALA A 143 3.85 -9.12 -10.21
CA ALA A 143 5.21 -8.67 -10.47
C ALA A 143 5.91 -8.15 -9.21
N LEU A 144 5.20 -7.39 -8.37
CA LEU A 144 5.74 -6.91 -7.08
C LEU A 144 5.97 -8.06 -6.09
N PHE A 145 5.07 -9.03 -6.02
CA PHE A 145 5.28 -10.26 -5.26
C PHE A 145 6.52 -11.00 -5.77
N GLY A 146 6.65 -11.19 -7.10
CA GLY A 146 7.83 -11.80 -7.71
C GLY A 146 9.13 -11.09 -7.32
N SER A 147 9.14 -9.75 -7.26
CA SER A 147 10.30 -8.97 -6.82
C SER A 147 10.68 -9.23 -5.36
N LEU A 148 9.69 -9.44 -4.47
CA LEU A 148 9.95 -9.80 -3.07
C LEU A 148 10.58 -11.19 -2.97
N GLU A 149 10.04 -12.17 -3.69
CA GLU A 149 10.55 -13.55 -3.67
C GLU A 149 11.95 -13.67 -4.30
N GLU A 150 12.21 -12.93 -5.38
CA GLU A 150 13.48 -13.02 -6.10
C GLU A 150 14.63 -12.28 -5.41
N HIS A 151 14.36 -11.09 -4.86
CA HIS A 151 15.41 -10.20 -4.38
C HIS A 151 15.48 -10.06 -2.87
N VAL A 152 14.37 -10.25 -2.18
CA VAL A 152 14.22 -9.90 -0.76
C VAL A 152 14.21 -11.13 0.15
N TRP A 153 13.72 -12.26 -0.35
CA TRP A 153 13.70 -13.52 0.41
C TRP A 153 15.12 -14.06 0.61
N ASP A 154 15.57 -14.15 1.88
CA ASP A 154 16.82 -14.82 2.26
C ASP A 154 16.56 -16.28 2.62
N ALA A 155 16.73 -17.18 1.66
CA ALA A 155 16.50 -18.61 1.84
C ALA A 155 17.46 -19.26 2.86
N MET A 156 18.64 -18.67 3.12
CA MET A 156 19.58 -19.21 4.10
C MET A 156 19.14 -18.93 5.53
N ARG A 157 18.49 -17.78 5.76
CA ARG A 157 18.06 -17.33 7.08
C ARG A 157 16.55 -17.48 7.30
N GLY A 158 15.80 -17.73 6.23
CA GLY A 158 14.35 -17.94 6.28
C GLY A 158 13.57 -16.67 6.64
N GLY A 159 13.78 -15.58 5.90
CA GLY A 159 13.06 -14.32 6.14
C GLY A 159 13.28 -13.30 5.04
N TYR A 160 12.50 -12.23 5.09
CA TYR A 160 12.56 -11.12 4.14
C TYR A 160 13.42 -9.98 4.68
N VAL A 161 14.43 -9.57 3.90
CA VAL A 161 15.33 -8.45 4.23
C VAL A 161 14.54 -7.15 4.31
N GLU A 162 14.83 -6.27 5.28
CA GLU A 162 14.09 -5.02 5.49
C GLU A 162 14.14 -4.08 4.28
N ALA A 163 15.33 -3.88 3.72
CA ALA A 163 15.52 -2.98 2.60
C ALA A 163 16.76 -3.31 1.78
N LEU A 164 16.71 -2.93 0.51
CA LEU A 164 17.81 -2.99 -0.44
C LEU A 164 17.95 -1.64 -1.16
N THR A 165 19.06 -1.43 -1.86
CA THR A 165 19.21 -0.29 -2.76
C THR A 165 18.23 -0.37 -3.93
N ARG A 166 18.10 0.70 -4.73
CA ARG A 166 17.20 0.73 -5.88
C ARG A 166 17.42 -0.43 -6.85
N ASN A 167 18.67 -0.86 -7.03
CA ASN A 167 19.07 -1.96 -7.90
C ASN A 167 19.31 -3.27 -7.14
N TRP A 168 18.62 -3.46 -6.02
CA TRP A 168 18.58 -4.69 -5.22
C TRP A 168 19.91 -5.11 -4.58
N GLN A 169 20.82 -4.16 -4.35
CA GLN A 169 22.08 -4.44 -3.64
C GLN A 169 21.91 -4.24 -2.12
N PRO A 170 22.75 -4.88 -1.30
CA PRO A 170 22.76 -4.66 0.15
C PRO A 170 22.83 -3.18 0.54
N LEU A 171 22.17 -2.84 1.64
CA LEU A 171 22.08 -1.49 2.18
C LEU A 171 22.50 -1.50 3.64
N GLU A 172 23.32 -0.53 4.07
CA GLU A 172 23.77 -0.42 5.44
C GLU A 172 22.66 0.06 6.39
N ASP A 173 21.90 1.08 5.99
CA ASP A 173 20.77 1.58 6.76
C ASP A 173 19.43 1.11 6.15
N MET A 174 18.89 0.06 6.76
CA MET A 174 17.64 -0.57 6.32
C MET A 174 16.40 -0.05 7.06
N ARG A 175 16.54 0.90 8.00
CA ARG A 175 15.44 1.40 8.84
C ARG A 175 14.32 2.01 8.00
N LEU A 176 13.09 1.85 8.46
CA LEU A 176 11.92 2.56 7.93
C LEU A 176 11.97 4.04 8.32
N SER A 177 12.40 4.32 9.55
CA SER A 177 12.57 5.67 10.09
C SER A 177 13.75 5.73 11.08
N GLU A 178 14.16 6.94 11.47
CA GLU A 178 15.22 7.15 12.47
C GLU A 178 14.89 6.56 13.85
N LYS A 179 13.62 6.28 14.12
CA LYS A 179 13.16 5.71 15.39
C LYS A 179 13.28 4.18 15.46
N ASP A 180 13.48 3.54 14.32
CA ASP A 180 13.52 2.09 14.23
C ASP A 180 14.93 1.56 14.48
N ALA A 181 15.04 0.34 15.00
CA ALA A 181 16.30 -0.36 15.06
C ALA A 181 16.76 -0.74 13.64
N ASN A 182 18.05 -0.59 13.37
CA ASN A 182 18.63 -1.06 12.11
C ASN A 182 18.88 -2.57 12.20
N THR A 183 17.95 -3.35 11.67
CA THR A 183 17.97 -4.81 11.71
C THR A 183 17.84 -5.39 10.31
N TYR A 184 18.38 -6.58 10.11
CA TYR A 184 18.28 -7.29 8.83
C TYR A 184 16.86 -7.80 8.57
N PHE A 185 16.18 -8.25 9.63
CA PHE A 185 14.78 -8.66 9.65
C PHE A 185 14.05 -7.97 10.80
N SER A 186 12.77 -7.69 10.63
CA SER A 186 11.88 -7.27 11.71
C SER A 186 10.56 -8.03 11.69
N MET A 187 9.98 -8.20 12.87
CA MET A 187 8.63 -8.73 13.00
C MET A 187 7.61 -7.82 12.31
N ASN A 188 7.85 -6.52 12.35
CA ASN A 188 6.97 -5.52 11.72
C ASN A 188 6.83 -5.77 10.21
N THR A 189 7.94 -5.92 9.49
CA THR A 189 7.92 -6.18 8.05
C THR A 189 7.29 -7.53 7.74
N HIS A 190 7.62 -8.60 8.47
CA HIS A 190 7.05 -9.93 8.22
C HIS A 190 5.53 -9.95 8.46
N LEU A 191 5.05 -9.30 9.53
CA LEU A 191 3.62 -9.16 9.79
C LEU A 191 2.91 -8.47 8.62
N HIS A 192 3.52 -7.39 8.11
CA HIS A 192 2.97 -6.62 6.99
C HIS A 192 3.30 -7.19 5.60
N LEU A 193 3.97 -8.34 5.50
CA LEU A 193 4.02 -9.18 4.29
C LEU A 193 2.95 -10.29 4.33
N LEU A 194 2.65 -10.83 5.52
CA LEU A 194 1.58 -11.84 5.66
C LEU A 194 0.21 -11.30 5.19
N GLU A 195 -0.13 -10.05 5.54
CA GLU A 195 -1.40 -9.42 5.14
C GLU A 195 -1.58 -9.33 3.62
N PRO A 196 -0.62 -8.74 2.84
CA PRO A 196 -0.71 -8.69 1.39
C PRO A 196 -0.70 -10.07 0.73
N TYR A 197 0.09 -11.02 1.23
CA TYR A 197 0.13 -12.37 0.66
C TYR A 197 -1.20 -13.09 0.86
N ALA A 198 -1.79 -12.99 2.06
CA ALA A 198 -3.11 -13.50 2.33
C ALA A 198 -4.21 -12.83 1.46
N ASN A 199 -4.05 -11.54 1.14
CA ASN A 199 -5.00 -10.83 0.27
C ASN A 199 -4.79 -11.16 -1.20
N LEU A 200 -3.54 -11.28 -1.66
CA LEU A 200 -3.18 -11.67 -3.02
C LEU A 200 -3.68 -13.08 -3.33
N LEU A 201 -3.54 -14.03 -2.41
CA LEU A 201 -4.02 -15.41 -2.55
C LEU A 201 -5.54 -15.49 -2.82
N ARG A 202 -6.32 -14.50 -2.41
CA ARG A 202 -7.77 -14.44 -2.68
C ARG A 202 -8.10 -14.15 -4.13
N VAL A 203 -7.19 -13.52 -4.88
CA VAL A 203 -7.39 -13.13 -6.28
C VAL A 203 -6.47 -13.87 -7.23
N TRP A 204 -5.37 -14.41 -6.72
CA TRP A 204 -4.38 -15.14 -7.49
C TRP A 204 -3.96 -16.42 -6.74
N ARG A 205 -4.56 -17.54 -7.13
CA ARG A 205 -4.34 -18.84 -6.47
C ARG A 205 -3.11 -19.53 -7.05
N GLU A 206 -1.96 -19.05 -6.64
CA GLU A 206 -0.66 -19.62 -6.96
C GLU A 206 -0.05 -20.31 -5.73
N ASP A 207 0.49 -21.50 -5.92
CA ASP A 207 1.09 -22.29 -4.83
C ASP A 207 2.25 -21.53 -4.16
N ARG A 208 3.00 -20.75 -4.92
CA ARG A 208 4.08 -19.91 -4.38
C ARG A 208 3.59 -18.88 -3.38
N VAL A 209 2.42 -18.29 -3.60
CA VAL A 209 1.83 -17.31 -2.65
C VAL A 209 1.31 -18.01 -1.40
N ALA A 210 0.85 -19.26 -1.54
CA ALA A 210 0.32 -20.03 -0.41
C ALA A 210 1.43 -20.58 0.50
N THR A 211 2.66 -20.66 0.01
CA THR A 211 3.82 -21.25 0.72
C THR A 211 4.86 -20.21 1.16
N ALA A 212 4.75 -18.98 0.69
CA ALA A 212 5.56 -17.84 1.10
C ALA A 212 5.05 -17.27 2.44
#